data_1dbf1d8a7f73b9072a958a624a5b2ef8
#
_entry.id   1dbf1d8a7f73b9072a958a624a5b2ef8
#
_cell.length_a   1.000
_cell.length_b   1.000
_cell.length_c   1.000
_cell.angle_alpha   90.00
_cell.angle_beta   90.00
_cell.angle_gamma   90.00
#
_symmetry.space_group_name_H-M   'P 1'
#
loop_
_entity.id
_entity.type
_entity.pdbx_description
1 polymer ?
#
loop_
_entity_poly.entity_id
_entity_poly.type
_entity_poly.pdbx_seq_one_letter_code
_entity_poly.pdbx_strand_id
1 'polypeptide(L)'
;MRRIILYISLCLPLMGAAQVLTEAQIRDFKTQAIAKNKAIETMQADFVQKKHLDFMSKDIETFGKMAFAKPDRLNWQYTKPYQYRIIFQKNNIKVNDGGKVSEMKADNKVFKKINNLIVSTISGDMFAEKDFKMSFSKAQGVTQVRLLPTDKTLLKYVSEIYLYFGNDYVVERVKLIEPTSDYTEILFCNKKLNSPIDEAHFKM
;
A
#
# COMPACT_ATOMS: atom_id res chain seq x y z
N MET A 1 -64.26 -11.96 12.21
CA MET A 1 -63.03 -11.37 12.80
C MET A 1 -61.82 -11.98 12.07
N ARG A 2 -61.25 -11.24 11.16
CA ARG A 2 -60.10 -11.70 10.28
C ARG A 2 -58.79 -11.30 10.98
N ARG A 3 -58.02 -12.26 11.49
CA ARG A 3 -56.71 -12.04 12.12
C ARG A 3 -55.69 -11.84 11.00
N ILE A 4 -55.17 -10.62 10.86
CA ILE A 4 -54.04 -10.29 9.99
C ILE A 4 -52.75 -10.67 10.75
N ILE A 5 -52.05 -11.70 10.30
CA ILE A 5 -50.72 -12.07 10.82
C ILE A 5 -49.72 -11.24 10.04
N LEU A 6 -49.08 -10.26 10.72
CA LEU A 6 -48.06 -9.41 10.19
C LEU A 6 -46.72 -10.19 10.27
N TYR A 7 -46.21 -10.68 9.14
CA TYR A 7 -44.85 -11.24 9.06
C TYR A 7 -43.83 -10.10 9.07
N ILE A 8 -43.22 -9.86 10.22
CA ILE A 8 -42.02 -8.99 10.30
C ILE A 8 -40.84 -9.80 9.81
N SER A 9 -40.48 -9.60 8.55
CA SER A 9 -39.21 -10.12 8.00
C SER A 9 -38.03 -9.35 8.63
N LEU A 10 -37.36 -10.00 9.58
CA LEU A 10 -36.16 -9.49 10.23
C LEU A 10 -35.02 -9.64 9.24
N CYS A 11 -34.76 -8.61 8.42
CA CYS A 11 -33.52 -8.51 7.62
C CYS A 11 -32.34 -8.26 8.55
N LEU A 12 -31.69 -9.32 9.01
CA LEU A 12 -30.38 -9.21 9.65
C LEU A 12 -29.35 -8.79 8.57
N PRO A 13 -28.63 -7.66 8.75
CA PRO A 13 -27.52 -7.34 7.86
C PRO A 13 -26.46 -8.43 8.03
N LEU A 14 -26.19 -9.20 6.99
CA LEU A 14 -25.00 -10.05 6.92
C LEU A 14 -23.77 -9.13 6.94
N MET A 15 -23.24 -8.86 8.12
CA MET A 15 -21.89 -8.32 8.27
C MET A 15 -20.96 -9.40 7.72
N GLY A 16 -20.49 -9.21 6.47
CA GLY A 16 -19.57 -10.13 5.82
C GLY A 16 -18.28 -10.22 6.62
N ALA A 17 -18.13 -11.27 7.42
CA ALA A 17 -16.88 -11.58 8.10
C ALA A 17 -15.78 -11.80 7.05
N ALA A 18 -14.55 -11.33 7.34
CA ALA A 18 -13.41 -11.58 6.46
C ALA A 18 -13.18 -13.10 6.38
N GLN A 19 -13.25 -13.63 5.17
CA GLN A 19 -13.03 -15.05 4.90
C GLN A 19 -11.56 -15.32 4.62
N VAL A 20 -10.95 -16.24 5.35
CA VAL A 20 -9.62 -16.74 5.04
C VAL A 20 -9.67 -17.49 3.70
N LEU A 21 -8.74 -17.19 2.80
CA LEU A 21 -8.68 -17.82 1.49
C LEU A 21 -8.13 -19.26 1.59
N THR A 22 -8.69 -20.17 0.79
CA THR A 22 -8.15 -21.51 0.59
C THR A 22 -6.85 -21.46 -0.22
N GLU A 23 -6.04 -22.51 -0.16
CA GLU A 23 -4.80 -22.63 -0.94
C GLU A 23 -5.02 -22.45 -2.47
N ALA A 24 -6.14 -22.94 -2.99
CA ALA A 24 -6.49 -22.76 -4.40
C ALA A 24 -6.77 -21.28 -4.74
N GLN A 25 -7.54 -20.62 -3.88
CA GLN A 25 -7.84 -19.19 -4.05
C GLN A 25 -6.60 -18.32 -3.89
N ILE A 26 -5.68 -18.67 -2.98
CA ILE A 26 -4.39 -17.98 -2.81
C ILE A 26 -3.54 -18.11 -4.07
N ARG A 27 -3.44 -19.32 -4.65
CA ARG A 27 -2.69 -19.54 -5.90
C ARG A 27 -3.28 -18.75 -7.07
N ASP A 28 -4.60 -18.78 -7.23
CA ASP A 28 -5.27 -17.99 -8.27
C ASP A 28 -5.02 -16.50 -8.08
N PHE A 29 -5.29 -15.98 -6.89
CA PHE A 29 -5.05 -14.56 -6.57
C PHE A 29 -3.60 -14.14 -6.88
N LYS A 30 -2.59 -14.92 -6.43
CA LYS A 30 -1.18 -14.63 -6.71
C LYS A 30 -0.90 -14.59 -8.20
N THR A 31 -1.43 -15.55 -8.96
CA THR A 31 -1.24 -15.62 -10.41
C THR A 31 -1.80 -14.37 -11.09
N GLN A 32 -3.03 -13.99 -10.76
CA GLN A 32 -3.67 -12.80 -11.33
C GLN A 32 -2.97 -11.50 -10.92
N ALA A 33 -2.63 -11.36 -9.64
CA ALA A 33 -1.94 -10.18 -9.12
C ALA A 33 -0.54 -10.03 -9.74
N ILE A 34 0.24 -11.12 -9.85
CA ILE A 34 1.55 -11.09 -10.49
C ILE A 34 1.42 -10.70 -11.97
N ALA A 35 0.51 -11.32 -12.71
CA ALA A 35 0.31 -11.03 -14.13
C ALA A 35 -0.09 -9.57 -14.34
N LYS A 36 -1.04 -9.07 -13.54
CA LYS A 36 -1.52 -7.68 -13.63
C LYS A 36 -0.42 -6.68 -13.32
N ASN A 37 0.30 -6.87 -12.21
CA ASN A 37 1.30 -5.92 -11.75
C ASN A 37 2.57 -5.96 -12.62
N LYS A 38 2.95 -7.14 -13.17
CA LYS A 38 4.03 -7.24 -14.17
C LYS A 38 3.75 -6.46 -15.45
N ALA A 39 2.50 -6.29 -15.82
CA ALA A 39 2.09 -5.51 -16.99
C ALA A 39 2.07 -3.99 -16.74
N ILE A 40 2.30 -3.53 -15.49
CA ILE A 40 2.38 -2.11 -15.17
C ILE A 40 3.78 -1.59 -15.49
N GLU A 41 3.89 -0.73 -16.50
CA GLU A 41 5.12 -0.02 -16.85
C GLU A 41 5.20 1.33 -16.13
N THR A 42 4.04 1.99 -15.99
CA THR A 42 3.93 3.26 -15.26
C THR A 42 2.67 3.27 -14.41
N MET A 43 2.73 3.95 -13.27
CA MET A 43 1.59 4.19 -12.41
C MET A 43 1.63 5.60 -11.85
N GLN A 44 0.51 6.32 -11.92
CA GLN A 44 0.31 7.57 -11.21
C GLN A 44 -0.89 7.40 -10.29
N ALA A 45 -0.83 7.99 -9.10
CA ALA A 45 -1.95 8.01 -8.17
C ALA A 45 -1.88 9.24 -7.27
N ASP A 46 -3.03 9.68 -6.80
CA ASP A 46 -3.10 10.52 -5.61
C ASP A 46 -3.09 9.59 -4.38
N PHE A 47 -2.63 10.09 -3.23
CA PHE A 47 -2.72 9.35 -1.98
C PHE A 47 -3.18 10.22 -0.82
N VAL A 48 -3.86 9.58 0.11
CA VAL A 48 -4.14 10.11 1.46
C VAL A 48 -3.40 9.21 2.44
N GLN A 49 -2.55 9.81 3.27
CA GLN A 49 -1.84 9.10 4.32
C GLN A 49 -2.37 9.56 5.68
N LYS A 50 -2.69 8.59 6.54
CA LYS A 50 -3.06 8.77 7.95
C LYS A 50 -1.99 8.16 8.82
N LYS A 51 -1.41 8.97 9.70
CA LYS A 51 -0.49 8.50 10.74
C LYS A 51 -1.21 8.55 12.08
N HIS A 52 -1.43 7.38 12.66
CA HIS A 52 -1.92 7.23 14.03
C HIS A 52 -0.75 7.17 14.98
N LEU A 53 -0.81 7.96 16.05
CA LEU A 53 0.13 7.89 17.17
C LEU A 53 -0.69 7.65 18.44
N ASP A 54 -0.38 6.59 19.15
CA ASP A 54 -1.18 6.12 20.30
C ASP A 54 -1.39 7.19 21.39
N PHE A 55 -0.44 8.12 21.52
CA PHE A 55 -0.53 9.24 22.46
C PHE A 55 -1.35 10.44 21.94
N MET A 56 -1.81 10.42 20.68
CA MET A 56 -2.58 11.50 20.07
C MET A 56 -4.04 11.14 19.91
N SER A 57 -4.94 12.06 20.20
CA SER A 57 -6.40 11.87 20.05
C SER A 57 -6.90 11.94 18.60
N LYS A 58 -6.08 12.40 17.65
CA LYS A 58 -6.43 12.54 16.23
C LYS A 58 -5.27 12.08 15.35
N ASP A 59 -5.61 11.43 14.26
CA ASP A 59 -4.64 11.05 13.24
C ASP A 59 -4.08 12.28 12.52
N ILE A 60 -2.82 12.19 12.09
CA ILE A 60 -2.20 13.19 11.22
C ILE A 60 -2.51 12.80 9.78
N GLU A 61 -3.24 13.64 9.06
CA GLU A 61 -3.54 13.43 7.65
C GLU A 61 -2.60 14.23 6.76
N THR A 62 -2.09 13.54 5.73
CA THR A 62 -1.29 14.17 4.67
C THR A 62 -1.79 13.70 3.31
N PHE A 63 -1.66 14.58 2.32
CA PHE A 63 -2.11 14.32 0.96
C PHE A 63 -0.92 14.43 0.01
N GLY A 64 -0.94 13.64 -1.03
CA GLY A 64 0.15 13.67 -1.97
C GLY A 64 -0.16 12.99 -3.30
N LYS A 65 0.89 12.93 -4.12
CA LYS A 65 0.87 12.29 -5.43
C LYS A 65 2.07 11.36 -5.55
N MET A 66 1.87 10.23 -6.20
CA MET A 66 2.97 9.36 -6.58
C MET A 66 3.03 9.16 -8.09
N ALA A 67 4.23 8.98 -8.60
CA ALA A 67 4.49 8.52 -9.96
C ALA A 67 5.56 7.43 -9.90
N PHE A 68 5.26 6.29 -10.48
CA PHE A 68 6.17 5.15 -10.63
C PHE A 68 6.41 4.88 -12.11
N ALA A 69 7.65 4.58 -12.45
CA ALA A 69 8.02 4.09 -13.78
C ALA A 69 9.08 3.00 -13.64
N LYS A 70 8.86 1.87 -14.32
CA LYS A 70 9.86 0.79 -14.35
C LYS A 70 11.21 1.27 -14.91
N PRO A 71 12.31 0.61 -14.49
CA PRO A 71 12.30 -0.52 -13.55
C PRO A 71 12.26 -0.10 -12.07
N ASP A 72 12.65 1.13 -11.71
CA ASP A 72 12.96 1.49 -10.31
C ASP A 72 12.85 3.00 -10.02
N ARG A 73 12.02 3.72 -10.78
CA ARG A 73 11.80 5.15 -10.56
C ARG A 73 10.51 5.38 -9.80
N LEU A 74 10.60 6.04 -8.66
CA LEU A 74 9.46 6.42 -7.83
C LEU A 74 9.59 7.88 -7.40
N ASN A 75 8.60 8.69 -7.70
CA ASN A 75 8.40 10.00 -7.12
C ASN A 75 7.27 9.91 -6.10
N TRP A 76 7.55 10.33 -4.88
CA TRP A 76 6.60 10.42 -3.79
C TRP A 76 6.54 11.86 -3.29
N GLN A 77 5.42 12.53 -3.50
CA GLN A 77 5.31 13.96 -3.23
C GLN A 77 4.13 14.25 -2.30
N TYR A 78 4.41 14.77 -1.11
CA TYR A 78 3.40 15.37 -0.24
C TYR A 78 3.07 16.77 -0.73
N THR A 79 1.77 17.08 -0.75
CA THR A 79 1.26 18.38 -1.23
C THR A 79 0.54 19.16 -0.15
N LYS A 80 0.07 18.50 0.91
CA LYS A 80 -0.60 19.09 2.07
C LYS A 80 -0.35 18.25 3.31
N PRO A 81 -0.17 18.82 4.51
CA PRO A 81 -0.13 20.27 4.81
C PRO A 81 1.22 20.92 4.46
N TYR A 82 2.23 20.16 4.08
CA TYR A 82 3.58 20.63 3.74
C TYR A 82 4.03 20.13 2.37
N GLN A 83 5.01 20.81 1.80
CA GLN A 83 5.64 20.44 0.54
C GLN A 83 6.89 19.61 0.82
N TYR A 84 6.81 18.31 0.51
CA TYR A 84 7.94 17.41 0.68
C TYR A 84 7.95 16.40 -0.46
N ARG A 85 9.10 16.20 -1.09
CA ARG A 85 9.20 15.32 -2.26
C ARG A 85 10.40 14.40 -2.14
N ILE A 86 10.18 13.14 -2.41
CA ILE A 86 11.23 12.12 -2.46
C ILE A 86 11.23 11.51 -3.85
N ILE A 87 12.40 11.44 -4.48
CA ILE A 87 12.62 10.70 -5.71
C ILE A 87 13.58 9.56 -5.42
N PHE A 88 13.11 8.36 -5.71
CA PHE A 88 13.91 7.15 -5.74
C PHE A 88 14.27 6.87 -7.21
N GLN A 89 15.55 6.70 -7.50
CA GLN A 89 16.01 6.33 -8.82
C GLN A 89 17.31 5.54 -8.71
N LYS A 90 17.30 4.30 -9.14
CA LYS A 90 18.43 3.37 -8.95
C LYS A 90 18.78 3.25 -7.45
N ASN A 91 20.00 3.56 -7.09
CA ASN A 91 20.48 3.55 -5.70
C ASN A 91 20.53 4.96 -5.06
N ASN A 92 19.91 5.95 -5.69
CA ASN A 92 19.94 7.33 -5.22
C ASN A 92 18.57 7.74 -4.70
N ILE A 93 18.58 8.52 -3.63
CA ILE A 93 17.40 9.14 -3.03
C ILE A 93 17.66 10.64 -3.07
N LYS A 94 16.78 11.36 -3.76
CA LYS A 94 16.76 12.83 -3.73
C LYS A 94 15.56 13.27 -2.89
N VAL A 95 15.79 14.22 -2.03
CA VAL A 95 14.76 14.78 -1.14
C VAL A 95 14.72 16.29 -1.37
N ASN A 96 13.53 16.81 -1.55
CA ASN A 96 13.25 18.25 -1.51
C ASN A 96 12.33 18.53 -0.34
N ASP A 97 12.83 19.26 0.65
CA ASP A 97 12.10 19.69 1.83
C ASP A 97 11.95 21.22 1.79
N GLY A 98 10.77 21.69 1.40
CA GLY A 98 10.48 23.10 1.32
C GLY A 98 11.44 23.91 0.44
N GLY A 99 11.99 23.32 -0.64
CA GLY A 99 12.96 23.95 -1.54
C GLY A 99 14.43 23.61 -1.26
N LYS A 100 14.75 22.96 -0.13
CA LYS A 100 16.08 22.47 0.17
C LYS A 100 16.25 21.08 -0.44
N VAL A 101 17.09 20.98 -1.46
CA VAL A 101 17.39 19.70 -2.12
C VAL A 101 18.60 19.06 -1.48
N SER A 102 18.48 17.79 -1.12
CA SER A 102 19.56 16.93 -0.64
C SER A 102 19.55 15.61 -1.41
N GLU A 103 20.71 15.00 -1.53
CA GLU A 103 20.88 13.70 -2.16
C GLU A 103 21.61 12.77 -1.19
N MET A 104 21.11 11.55 -1.06
CA MET A 104 21.74 10.53 -0.24
C MET A 104 21.79 9.21 -1.00
N LYS A 105 22.84 8.44 -0.79
CA LYS A 105 22.86 7.07 -1.26
C LYS A 105 21.90 6.24 -0.40
N ALA A 106 21.17 5.33 -1.02
CA ALA A 106 20.24 4.43 -0.33
C ALA A 106 21.01 3.32 0.45
N ASP A 107 22.01 3.71 1.23
CA ASP A 107 22.83 2.77 2.02
C ASP A 107 22.12 2.33 3.31
N ASN A 108 21.06 3.04 3.72
CA ASN A 108 20.26 2.66 4.86
C ASN A 108 19.44 1.41 4.52
N LYS A 109 19.80 0.28 5.14
CA LYS A 109 19.17 -1.03 4.90
C LYS A 109 17.65 -1.02 5.08
N VAL A 110 17.14 -0.26 6.05
CA VAL A 110 15.71 -0.15 6.34
C VAL A 110 15.00 0.60 5.22
N PHE A 111 15.55 1.73 4.80
CA PHE A 111 14.99 2.54 3.73
C PHE A 111 14.95 1.77 2.41
N LYS A 112 16.03 1.02 2.12
CA LYS A 112 16.11 0.12 0.96
C LYS A 112 15.02 -0.96 1.00
N LYS A 113 14.78 -1.57 2.16
CA LYS A 113 13.74 -2.59 2.32
C LYS A 113 12.33 -2.03 2.14
N ILE A 114 12.03 -0.86 2.69
CA ILE A 114 10.74 -0.20 2.51
C ILE A 114 10.52 0.20 1.04
N ASN A 115 11.53 0.79 0.39
CA ASN A 115 11.46 1.12 -1.03
C ASN A 115 11.25 -0.14 -1.88
N ASN A 116 12.03 -1.19 -1.63
CA ASN A 116 11.87 -2.46 -2.33
C ASN A 116 10.46 -3.04 -2.13
N LEU A 117 9.89 -2.96 -0.92
CA LEU A 117 8.53 -3.41 -0.68
C LEU A 117 7.52 -2.62 -1.53
N ILE A 118 7.65 -1.30 -1.61
CA ILE A 118 6.78 -0.46 -2.44
C ILE A 118 6.91 -0.87 -3.92
N VAL A 119 8.15 -0.95 -4.41
CA VAL A 119 8.43 -1.32 -5.80
C VAL A 119 7.96 -2.73 -6.09
N SER A 120 8.28 -3.73 -5.24
CA SER A 120 7.88 -5.12 -5.43
C SER A 120 6.36 -5.30 -5.36
N THR A 121 5.68 -4.47 -4.58
CA THR A 121 4.21 -4.46 -4.51
C THR A 121 3.60 -4.00 -5.84
N ILE A 122 4.18 -2.96 -6.47
CA ILE A 122 3.70 -2.43 -7.75
C ILE A 122 4.13 -3.33 -8.91
N SER A 123 5.33 -3.94 -8.84
CA SER A 123 5.85 -4.83 -9.91
C SER A 123 5.30 -6.27 -9.84
N GLY A 124 4.62 -6.62 -8.76
CA GLY A 124 4.09 -7.98 -8.53
C GLY A 124 5.13 -8.98 -8.00
N ASP A 125 6.34 -8.54 -7.70
CA ASP A 125 7.41 -9.43 -7.20
C ASP A 125 7.31 -9.68 -5.68
N MET A 126 6.43 -8.95 -4.97
CA MET A 126 6.26 -9.05 -3.53
C MET A 126 5.95 -10.47 -3.02
N PHE A 127 5.31 -11.31 -3.83
CA PHE A 127 4.96 -12.68 -3.43
C PHE A 127 6.16 -13.63 -3.45
N ALA A 128 7.29 -13.24 -4.02
CA ALA A 128 8.55 -13.96 -3.99
C ALA A 128 9.43 -13.60 -2.77
N GLU A 129 9.04 -12.58 -2.00
CA GLU A 129 9.80 -12.11 -0.85
C GLU A 129 9.84 -13.17 0.26
N LYS A 130 11.05 -13.62 0.61
CA LYS A 130 11.29 -14.60 1.68
C LYS A 130 11.29 -13.95 3.07
N ASP A 131 11.37 -12.64 3.13
CA ASP A 131 11.47 -11.86 4.36
C ASP A 131 10.12 -11.71 5.09
N PHE A 132 9.04 -12.33 4.56
CA PHE A 132 7.70 -12.21 5.13
C PHE A 132 6.97 -13.55 5.21
N LYS A 133 6.26 -13.78 6.31
CA LYS A 133 5.18 -14.77 6.37
C LYS A 133 3.89 -14.09 5.92
N MET A 134 3.17 -14.71 4.97
CA MET A 134 1.96 -14.14 4.37
C MET A 134 0.72 -14.91 4.78
N SER A 135 -0.37 -14.18 5.03
CA SER A 135 -1.72 -14.73 5.14
C SER A 135 -2.71 -13.91 4.30
N PHE A 136 -3.76 -14.57 3.81
CA PHE A 136 -4.68 -14.03 2.83
C PHE A 136 -6.11 -14.15 3.31
N SER A 137 -6.86 -13.06 3.23
CA SER A 137 -8.30 -13.03 3.51
C SER A 137 -9.03 -12.15 2.50
N LYS A 138 -10.34 -12.32 2.39
CA LYS A 138 -11.17 -11.51 1.49
C LYS A 138 -12.41 -11.03 2.23
N ALA A 139 -12.72 -9.74 2.10
CA ALA A 139 -13.95 -9.14 2.60
C ALA A 139 -14.46 -8.09 1.62
N GLN A 140 -15.76 -8.10 1.30
CA GLN A 140 -16.42 -7.09 0.44
C GLN A 140 -15.70 -6.85 -0.89
N GLY A 141 -15.20 -7.90 -1.54
CA GLY A 141 -14.48 -7.80 -2.81
C GLY A 141 -12.99 -7.43 -2.70
N VAL A 142 -12.52 -6.97 -1.55
CA VAL A 142 -11.12 -6.60 -1.30
C VAL A 142 -10.35 -7.81 -0.78
N THR A 143 -9.22 -8.13 -1.41
CA THR A 143 -8.29 -9.14 -0.90
C THR A 143 -7.24 -8.47 -0.03
N GLN A 144 -7.16 -8.89 1.22
CA GLN A 144 -6.16 -8.46 2.19
C GLN A 144 -5.02 -9.46 2.26
N VAL A 145 -3.80 -8.99 2.09
CA VAL A 145 -2.58 -9.75 2.32
C VAL A 145 -1.88 -9.18 3.55
N ARG A 146 -1.77 -9.98 4.60
CA ARG A 146 -1.01 -9.64 5.81
C ARG A 146 0.40 -10.18 5.67
N LEU A 147 1.38 -9.33 5.87
CA LEU A 147 2.80 -9.63 5.82
C LEU A 147 3.39 -9.48 7.22
N LEU A 148 3.95 -10.56 7.75
CA LEU A 148 4.68 -10.56 9.01
C LEU A 148 6.18 -10.62 8.69
N PRO A 149 6.97 -9.57 8.99
CA PRO A 149 8.39 -9.57 8.74
C PRO A 149 9.07 -10.70 9.52
N THR A 150 10.04 -11.38 8.89
CA THR A 150 10.92 -12.38 9.54
C THR A 150 12.32 -11.82 9.81
N ASP A 151 12.68 -10.73 9.13
CA ASP A 151 13.97 -10.05 9.29
C ASP A 151 14.00 -9.20 10.56
N LYS A 152 14.98 -9.48 11.44
CA LYS A 152 15.15 -8.79 12.74
C LYS A 152 15.37 -7.28 12.60
N THR A 153 15.93 -6.82 11.49
CA THR A 153 16.17 -5.39 11.27
C THR A 153 14.86 -4.68 10.93
N LEU A 154 14.02 -5.31 10.10
CA LEU A 154 12.73 -4.76 9.72
C LEU A 154 11.74 -4.75 10.89
N LEU A 155 11.77 -5.80 11.73
CA LEU A 155 10.92 -5.92 12.93
C LEU A 155 11.12 -4.79 13.95
N LYS A 156 12.25 -4.08 13.92
CA LYS A 156 12.46 -2.90 14.78
C LYS A 156 11.62 -1.70 14.40
N TYR A 157 11.12 -1.68 13.16
CA TYR A 157 10.38 -0.54 12.57
C TYR A 157 8.95 -0.88 12.19
N VAL A 158 8.71 -2.14 11.80
CA VAL A 158 7.40 -2.59 11.33
C VAL A 158 7.11 -3.98 11.90
N SER A 159 6.02 -4.11 12.63
CA SER A 159 5.54 -5.38 13.17
C SER A 159 4.65 -6.12 12.18
N GLU A 160 3.83 -5.40 11.45
CA GLU A 160 2.89 -5.96 10.45
C GLU A 160 2.68 -5.00 9.29
N ILE A 161 2.44 -5.57 8.11
CA ILE A 161 2.03 -4.81 6.93
C ILE A 161 0.78 -5.46 6.37
N TYR A 162 -0.21 -4.65 6.05
CA TYR A 162 -1.43 -5.07 5.36
C TYR A 162 -1.48 -4.40 4.00
N LEU A 163 -1.65 -5.21 2.97
CA LEU A 163 -1.88 -4.75 1.60
C LEU A 163 -3.30 -5.12 1.20
N TYR A 164 -4.03 -4.16 0.71
CA TYR A 164 -5.40 -4.34 0.26
C TYR A 164 -5.45 -4.18 -1.25
N PHE A 165 -5.90 -5.22 -1.91
CA PHE A 165 -6.02 -5.29 -3.37
C PHE A 165 -7.47 -5.16 -3.79
N GLY A 166 -7.74 -4.24 -4.71
CA GLY A 166 -9.04 -4.12 -5.35
C GLY A 166 -9.34 -5.29 -6.30
N ASN A 167 -10.50 -5.25 -6.91
CA ASN A 167 -10.89 -6.25 -7.90
C ASN A 167 -10.03 -6.23 -9.17
N ASP A 168 -9.26 -5.18 -9.38
CA ASP A 168 -8.29 -5.02 -10.47
C ASP A 168 -6.92 -5.64 -10.13
N TYR A 169 -6.77 -6.29 -8.98
CA TYR A 169 -5.53 -6.87 -8.46
C TYR A 169 -4.38 -5.87 -8.26
N VAL A 170 -4.69 -4.57 -8.22
CA VAL A 170 -3.72 -3.52 -7.88
C VAL A 170 -3.96 -3.05 -6.46
N VAL A 171 -2.87 -2.78 -5.74
CA VAL A 171 -2.97 -2.27 -4.36
C VAL A 171 -3.69 -0.93 -4.35
N GLU A 172 -4.70 -0.84 -3.49
CA GLU A 172 -5.46 0.38 -3.24
C GLU A 172 -5.20 0.98 -1.86
N ARG A 173 -4.75 0.14 -0.90
CA ARG A 173 -4.46 0.60 0.45
C ARG A 173 -3.32 -0.21 1.06
N VAL A 174 -2.48 0.47 1.81
CA VAL A 174 -1.38 -0.11 2.60
C VAL A 174 -1.53 0.34 4.03
N LYS A 175 -1.39 -0.56 5.00
CA LYS A 175 -1.30 -0.22 6.41
C LYS A 175 -0.05 -0.85 7.02
N LEU A 176 0.79 -0.03 7.63
CA LEU A 176 2.00 -0.45 8.35
C LEU A 176 1.76 -0.25 9.83
N ILE A 177 1.98 -1.29 10.62
CA ILE A 177 1.89 -1.24 12.09
C ILE A 177 3.30 -1.29 12.65
N GLU A 178 3.61 -0.36 13.54
CA GLU A 178 4.89 -0.27 14.22
C GLU A 178 4.87 -1.10 15.52
N PRO A 179 6.03 -1.46 16.08
CA PRO A 179 6.09 -2.21 17.36
C PRO A 179 5.44 -1.47 18.55
N THR A 180 5.30 -0.15 18.45
CA THR A 180 4.62 0.73 19.42
C THR A 180 3.10 0.70 19.33
N SER A 181 2.52 -0.04 18.39
CA SER A 181 1.11 -0.02 17.99
C SER A 181 0.69 1.21 17.17
N ASP A 182 1.57 2.18 17.00
CA ASP A 182 1.35 3.25 16.02
C ASP A 182 1.19 2.65 14.62
N TYR A 183 0.44 3.33 13.76
CA TYR A 183 0.32 2.85 12.38
C TYR A 183 0.30 4.00 11.36
N THR A 184 0.71 3.65 10.16
CA THR A 184 0.56 4.50 8.97
C THR A 184 -0.34 3.77 7.98
N GLU A 185 -1.40 4.42 7.54
CA GLU A 185 -2.29 3.93 6.49
C GLU A 185 -2.21 4.86 5.28
N ILE A 186 -2.08 4.28 4.09
CA ILE A 186 -2.00 5.00 2.82
C ILE A 186 -3.10 4.45 1.90
N LEU A 187 -3.99 5.32 1.46
CA LEU A 187 -5.03 5.03 0.47
C LEU A 187 -4.65 5.65 -0.86
N PHE A 188 -4.60 4.85 -1.92
CA PHE A 188 -4.36 5.30 -3.29
C PHE A 188 -5.68 5.53 -4.02
N CYS A 189 -5.82 6.69 -4.64
CA CYS A 189 -6.97 7.07 -5.43
C CYS A 189 -6.53 7.62 -6.80
N ASN A 190 -7.49 7.73 -7.72
CA ASN A 190 -7.24 8.28 -9.07
C ASN A 190 -6.09 7.57 -9.81
N LYS A 191 -5.96 6.25 -9.61
CA LYS A 191 -4.89 5.45 -10.23
C LYS A 191 -4.96 5.52 -11.76
N LYS A 192 -3.85 5.86 -12.40
CA LYS A 192 -3.63 5.80 -13.85
C LYS A 192 -2.49 4.84 -14.14
N LEU A 193 -2.78 3.74 -14.82
CA LEU A 193 -1.82 2.70 -15.17
C LEU A 193 -1.42 2.85 -16.63
N ASN A 194 -0.14 2.62 -16.94
CA ASN A 194 0.41 2.59 -18.29
C ASN A 194 0.14 3.86 -19.10
N SER A 195 -0.01 4.99 -18.40
CA SER A 195 -0.13 6.30 -19.02
C SER A 195 1.24 6.97 -19.13
N PRO A 196 1.49 7.78 -20.16
CA PRO A 196 2.74 8.53 -20.26
C PRO A 196 2.99 9.37 -19.00
N ILE A 197 4.23 9.38 -18.52
CA ILE A 197 4.68 10.20 -17.39
C ILE A 197 5.76 11.15 -17.93
N ASP A 198 5.60 12.44 -17.64
CA ASP A 198 6.61 13.43 -17.96
C ASP A 198 7.88 13.15 -17.13
N GLU A 199 9.04 13.16 -17.77
CA GLU A 199 10.36 12.97 -17.13
C GLU A 199 10.63 14.02 -16.03
N ALA A 200 9.97 15.17 -16.06
CA ALA A 200 10.01 16.16 -14.98
C ALA A 200 9.54 15.61 -13.62
N HIS A 201 8.70 14.54 -13.62
CA HIS A 201 8.32 13.85 -12.39
C HIS A 201 9.50 13.18 -11.68
N PHE A 202 10.61 12.90 -12.36
CA PHE A 202 11.78 12.23 -11.79
C PHE A 202 13.03 13.14 -11.73
N LYS A 203 12.82 14.46 -11.86
CA LYS A 203 13.86 15.50 -11.70
C LYS A 203 13.50 16.40 -10.51
N MET A 204 14.51 16.84 -9.77
CA MET A 204 14.37 17.85 -8.72
C MET A 204 14.53 19.25 -9.31
#